data_4b35b62cea411eae8d570306d84a1294
#
_entry.id   4b35b62cea411eae8d570306d84a1294
#
_cell.length_a   1.000
_cell.length_b   1.000
_cell.length_c   1.000
_cell.angle_alpha   90.00
_cell.angle_beta   90.00
_cell.angle_gamma   90.00
#
_symmetry.space_group_name_H-M   'P 1'
#
loop_
_entity.id
_entity.type
_entity.pdbx_description
1 polymer ?
#
loop_
_entity_poly.entity_id
_entity_poly.type
_entity_poly.pdbx_seq_one_letter_code
_entity_poly.pdbx_strand_id
1 'polypeptide(L)'
;KGLGAGGKIDLGQASADESLNEIINFIQGSNMVFITAGMGGGTGTGASHVIARAAKELTILTVGVVTLPFLSEGPSRMQRALKGLEELKKHVDTNIVIPNQNLFKIASEKTTFEESFELSNRVLKQGVQSVTDLMVRPGLINLDFADVETIMSGMGKAMMGTGEAEGDQRASEAANQALKNPLIDEYSLKGARGLLINITGGKDLTLFEVDEAVNKVRAEVDSEAELIIGAITDPALEGKMRVSIVAKIGRAS
;
A
#
# COMPACT_ATOMS: atom_id res chain seq x y z
N LYS A 1 -13.65 23.62 -11.87
CA LYS A 1 -15.02 24.11 -11.57
C LYS A 1 -15.53 23.65 -10.17
N GLY A 2 -14.70 22.96 -9.38
CA GLY A 2 -15.05 22.52 -8.02
C GLY A 2 -16.12 21.40 -7.96
N LEU A 3 -16.43 20.76 -9.07
CA LEU A 3 -17.39 19.67 -9.17
C LEU A 3 -16.67 18.36 -9.50
N GLY A 4 -17.22 17.24 -9.04
CA GLY A 4 -16.72 15.92 -9.41
C GLY A 4 -16.89 15.62 -10.90
N ALA A 5 -16.14 14.65 -11.43
CA ALA A 5 -16.15 14.27 -12.84
C ALA A 5 -17.39 13.45 -13.28
N GLY A 6 -18.34 13.19 -12.35
CA GLY A 6 -19.58 12.46 -12.67
C GLY A 6 -19.38 11.06 -13.23
N GLY A 7 -18.33 10.36 -12.80
CA GLY A 7 -17.98 9.03 -13.28
C GLY A 7 -17.31 8.99 -14.67
N LYS A 8 -17.02 10.14 -15.26
CA LYS A 8 -16.39 10.25 -16.57
C LYS A 8 -14.87 10.35 -16.42
N ILE A 9 -14.15 9.32 -16.84
CA ILE A 9 -12.69 9.25 -16.77
C ILE A 9 -12.04 10.40 -17.54
N ASP A 10 -12.54 10.68 -18.74
CA ASP A 10 -11.98 11.72 -19.61
C ASP A 10 -12.05 13.13 -18.99
N LEU A 11 -13.10 13.41 -18.20
CA LEU A 11 -13.21 14.67 -17.47
C LEU A 11 -12.20 14.75 -16.30
N GLY A 12 -11.99 13.65 -15.60
CA GLY A 12 -10.96 13.56 -14.55
C GLY A 12 -9.57 13.77 -15.13
N GLN A 13 -9.27 13.13 -16.24
CA GLN A 13 -8.01 13.29 -16.96
C GLN A 13 -7.82 14.73 -17.44
N ALA A 14 -8.80 15.30 -18.11
CA ALA A 14 -8.73 16.68 -18.61
C ALA A 14 -8.54 17.70 -17.48
N SER A 15 -9.18 17.48 -16.33
CA SER A 15 -9.00 18.35 -15.16
C SER A 15 -7.57 18.29 -14.61
N ALA A 16 -6.97 17.12 -14.59
CA ALA A 16 -5.58 16.97 -14.18
C ALA A 16 -4.61 17.59 -15.19
N ASP A 17 -4.86 17.40 -16.48
CA ASP A 17 -4.07 18.01 -17.56
C ASP A 17 -4.13 19.54 -17.50
N GLU A 18 -5.31 20.13 -17.22
CA GLU A 18 -5.49 21.57 -17.06
C GLU A 18 -4.67 22.14 -15.88
N SER A 19 -4.56 21.39 -14.79
CA SER A 19 -3.82 21.80 -13.58
C SER A 19 -2.42 21.21 -13.51
N LEU A 20 -1.89 20.61 -14.58
CA LEU A 20 -0.65 19.86 -14.56
C LEU A 20 0.55 20.69 -14.12
N ASN A 21 0.65 21.94 -14.57
CA ASN A 21 1.76 22.82 -14.16
C ASN A 21 1.75 23.13 -12.66
N GLU A 22 0.58 23.32 -12.07
CA GLU A 22 0.44 23.52 -10.63
C GLU A 22 0.85 22.24 -9.87
N ILE A 23 0.41 21.08 -10.34
CA ILE A 23 0.75 19.79 -9.77
C ILE A 23 2.26 19.58 -9.81
N ILE A 24 2.90 19.82 -10.95
CA ILE A 24 4.34 19.72 -11.12
C ILE A 24 5.07 20.62 -10.14
N ASN A 25 4.63 21.86 -9.95
CA ASN A 25 5.23 22.79 -9.00
C ASN A 25 5.15 22.28 -7.55
N PHE A 26 4.09 21.58 -7.18
CA PHE A 26 3.95 20.98 -5.84
C PHE A 26 4.84 19.77 -5.62
N ILE A 27 5.01 18.91 -6.62
CA ILE A 27 5.76 17.66 -6.47
C ILE A 27 7.24 17.79 -6.82
N GLN A 28 7.61 18.81 -7.56
CA GLN A 28 8.99 19.03 -7.99
C GLN A 28 9.93 19.14 -6.79
N GLY A 29 11.07 18.45 -6.85
CA GLY A 29 12.04 18.39 -5.75
C GLY A 29 11.73 17.32 -4.70
N SER A 30 10.58 16.63 -4.79
CA SER A 30 10.30 15.48 -3.94
C SER A 30 11.11 14.27 -4.39
N ASN A 31 11.54 13.44 -3.43
CA ASN A 31 12.20 12.17 -3.74
C ASN A 31 11.19 11.06 -4.02
N MET A 32 10.01 11.15 -3.42
CA MET A 32 8.96 10.14 -3.50
C MET A 32 7.59 10.80 -3.49
N VAL A 33 6.67 10.26 -4.28
CA VAL A 33 5.27 10.69 -4.35
C VAL A 33 4.36 9.47 -4.21
N PHE A 34 3.40 9.57 -3.30
CA PHE A 34 2.30 8.62 -3.18
C PHE A 34 1.06 9.15 -3.89
N ILE A 35 0.46 8.31 -4.72
CA ILE A 35 -0.81 8.61 -5.38
C ILE A 35 -1.85 7.65 -4.83
N THR A 36 -2.82 8.19 -4.11
CA THR A 36 -3.90 7.40 -3.51
C THR A 36 -5.23 7.76 -4.15
N ALA A 37 -5.99 6.74 -4.54
CA ALA A 37 -7.30 6.94 -5.13
C ALA A 37 -8.21 5.71 -4.96
N GLY A 38 -9.51 5.97 -4.84
CA GLY A 38 -10.53 4.97 -5.10
C GLY A 38 -10.79 4.90 -6.60
N MET A 39 -10.48 3.76 -7.21
CA MET A 39 -10.67 3.56 -8.65
C MET A 39 -12.14 3.28 -8.98
N GLY A 40 -12.57 3.65 -10.16
CA GLY A 40 -13.94 3.42 -10.66
C GLY A 40 -14.83 4.66 -10.73
N GLY A 41 -14.46 5.75 -10.04
CA GLY A 41 -15.03 7.08 -10.24
C GLY A 41 -14.41 7.78 -11.45
N GLY A 42 -14.76 9.03 -11.65
CA GLY A 42 -14.19 9.83 -12.76
C GLY A 42 -12.89 10.51 -12.38
N THR A 43 -12.84 11.16 -11.22
CA THR A 43 -11.70 11.99 -10.79
C THR A 43 -10.46 11.14 -10.51
N GLY A 44 -10.53 10.22 -9.55
CA GLY A 44 -9.39 9.39 -9.17
C GLY A 44 -8.90 8.52 -10.33
N THR A 45 -9.81 7.88 -11.03
CA THR A 45 -9.51 7.02 -12.19
C THR A 45 -8.84 7.77 -13.33
N GLY A 46 -9.31 8.99 -13.63
CA GLY A 46 -8.81 9.81 -14.72
C GLY A 46 -7.55 10.61 -14.41
N ALA A 47 -7.43 11.12 -13.17
CA ALA A 47 -6.32 11.99 -12.77
C ALA A 47 -5.06 11.23 -12.33
N SER A 48 -5.21 10.05 -11.75
CA SER A 48 -4.09 9.33 -11.11
C SER A 48 -2.94 9.08 -12.07
N HIS A 49 -3.20 8.59 -13.26
CA HIS A 49 -2.14 8.27 -14.23
C HIS A 49 -1.50 9.52 -14.83
N VAL A 50 -2.20 10.63 -14.93
CA VAL A 50 -1.64 11.92 -15.38
C VAL A 50 -0.60 12.41 -14.39
N ILE A 51 -0.94 12.38 -13.10
CA ILE A 51 -0.03 12.79 -12.02
C ILE A 51 1.15 11.83 -11.93
N ALA A 52 0.91 10.53 -12.04
CA ALA A 52 1.96 9.52 -12.02
C ALA A 52 2.96 9.72 -13.17
N ARG A 53 2.47 9.99 -14.37
CA ARG A 53 3.33 10.27 -15.54
C ARG A 53 4.20 11.49 -15.29
N ALA A 54 3.64 12.58 -14.77
CA ALA A 54 4.39 13.79 -14.44
C ALA A 54 5.47 13.53 -13.39
N ALA A 55 5.16 12.80 -12.34
CA ALA A 55 6.12 12.43 -11.30
C ALA A 55 7.27 11.56 -11.88
N LYS A 56 6.93 10.62 -12.74
CA LYS A 56 7.90 9.74 -13.39
C LYS A 56 8.83 10.50 -14.33
N GLU A 57 8.32 11.44 -15.11
CA GLU A 57 9.10 12.31 -15.98
C GLU A 57 10.09 13.20 -15.21
N LEU A 58 9.76 13.53 -13.95
CA LEU A 58 10.63 14.26 -13.02
C LEU A 58 11.62 13.33 -12.28
N THR A 59 11.67 12.05 -12.63
CA THR A 59 12.50 11.04 -11.95
C THR A 59 12.20 10.88 -10.46
N ILE A 60 10.95 11.09 -10.05
CA ILE A 60 10.48 10.89 -8.68
C ILE A 60 10.01 9.45 -8.52
N LEU A 61 10.42 8.79 -7.42
CA LEU A 61 9.89 7.47 -7.07
C LEU A 61 8.37 7.58 -6.85
N THR A 62 7.59 6.88 -7.67
CA THR A 62 6.14 7.02 -7.71
C THR A 62 5.47 5.74 -7.26
N VAL A 63 4.68 5.84 -6.19
CA VAL A 63 3.96 4.71 -5.59
C VAL A 63 2.47 4.96 -5.64
N GLY A 64 1.75 4.08 -6.31
CA GLY A 64 0.28 4.05 -6.28
C GLY A 64 -0.22 3.19 -5.12
N VAL A 65 -1.20 3.68 -4.38
CA VAL A 65 -1.96 2.92 -3.37
C VAL A 65 -3.43 3.15 -3.67
N VAL A 66 -4.07 2.18 -4.30
CA VAL A 66 -5.41 2.34 -4.85
C VAL A 66 -6.35 1.22 -4.43
N THR A 67 -7.63 1.55 -4.31
CA THR A 67 -8.68 0.57 -4.05
C THR A 67 -9.46 0.26 -5.32
N LEU A 68 -9.88 -1.01 -5.45
CA LEU A 68 -10.90 -1.43 -6.42
C LEU A 68 -12.26 -1.42 -5.74
N PRO A 69 -13.34 -1.06 -6.46
CA PRO A 69 -14.67 -0.94 -5.88
C PRO A 69 -15.22 -2.26 -5.37
N PHE A 70 -16.18 -2.18 -4.44
CA PHE A 70 -16.99 -3.34 -4.07
C PHE A 70 -17.83 -3.83 -5.24
N LEU A 71 -18.13 -5.13 -5.29
CA LEU A 71 -19.00 -5.70 -6.33
C LEU A 71 -20.39 -5.06 -6.34
N SER A 72 -20.90 -4.66 -5.16
CA SER A 72 -22.18 -3.96 -5.02
C SER A 72 -22.24 -2.59 -5.71
N GLU A 73 -21.09 -2.00 -6.02
CA GLU A 73 -21.01 -0.72 -6.76
C GLU A 73 -21.24 -0.88 -8.27
N GLY A 74 -21.35 -2.12 -8.74
CA GLY A 74 -21.76 -2.51 -10.08
C GLY A 74 -20.61 -2.74 -11.07
N PRO A 75 -20.87 -3.53 -12.13
CA PRO A 75 -19.85 -3.96 -13.08
C PRO A 75 -19.25 -2.81 -13.89
N SER A 76 -20.05 -1.81 -14.23
CA SER A 76 -19.59 -0.61 -14.95
C SER A 76 -18.51 0.15 -14.19
N ARG A 77 -18.68 0.25 -12.87
CA ARG A 77 -17.70 0.90 -12.00
C ARG A 77 -16.41 0.09 -11.91
N MET A 78 -16.51 -1.22 -11.81
CA MET A 78 -15.37 -2.12 -11.82
C MET A 78 -14.60 -2.06 -13.16
N GLN A 79 -15.30 -2.02 -14.30
CA GLN A 79 -14.64 -1.88 -15.60
C GLN A 79 -13.86 -0.56 -15.72
N ARG A 80 -14.43 0.54 -15.24
CA ARG A 80 -13.72 1.83 -15.19
C ARG A 80 -12.50 1.75 -14.28
N ALA A 81 -12.63 1.10 -13.12
CA ALA A 81 -11.53 0.93 -12.18
C ALA A 81 -10.38 0.14 -12.80
N LEU A 82 -10.66 -0.96 -13.46
CA LEU A 82 -9.64 -1.80 -14.10
C LEU A 82 -8.95 -1.07 -15.26
N LYS A 83 -9.71 -0.30 -16.06
CA LYS A 83 -9.13 0.53 -17.11
C LYS A 83 -8.18 1.60 -16.56
N GLY A 84 -8.60 2.29 -15.51
CA GLY A 84 -7.75 3.28 -14.84
C GLY A 84 -6.51 2.67 -14.19
N LEU A 85 -6.64 1.47 -13.62
CA LEU A 85 -5.53 0.72 -13.06
C LEU A 85 -4.49 0.35 -14.12
N GLU A 86 -4.93 -0.10 -15.31
CA GLU A 86 -4.02 -0.41 -16.42
C GLU A 86 -3.23 0.81 -16.90
N GLU A 87 -3.89 1.98 -16.95
CA GLU A 87 -3.20 3.22 -17.28
C GLU A 87 -2.21 3.65 -16.18
N LEU A 88 -2.62 3.55 -14.92
CA LEU A 88 -1.76 3.90 -13.79
C LEU A 88 -0.50 3.03 -13.72
N LYS A 89 -0.62 1.73 -13.95
CA LYS A 89 0.51 0.78 -13.95
C LYS A 89 1.66 1.17 -14.87
N LYS A 90 1.37 1.87 -15.96
CA LYS A 90 2.38 2.29 -16.94
C LYS A 90 3.32 3.36 -16.39
N HIS A 91 2.92 4.06 -15.33
CA HIS A 91 3.57 5.28 -14.85
C HIS A 91 4.00 5.24 -13.39
N VAL A 92 3.77 4.13 -12.68
CA VAL A 92 4.21 3.96 -11.30
C VAL A 92 5.35 2.95 -11.20
N ASP A 93 6.22 3.14 -10.20
CA ASP A 93 7.25 2.17 -9.85
C ASP A 93 6.64 0.99 -9.09
N THR A 94 5.77 1.28 -8.15
CA THR A 94 5.05 0.30 -7.34
C THR A 94 3.57 0.66 -7.30
N ASN A 95 2.71 -0.33 -7.45
CA ASN A 95 1.27 -0.16 -7.37
C ASN A 95 0.67 -1.15 -6.37
N ILE A 96 0.34 -0.66 -5.19
CA ILE A 96 -0.35 -1.43 -4.15
C ILE A 96 -1.85 -1.37 -4.43
N VAL A 97 -2.42 -2.51 -4.80
CA VAL A 97 -3.83 -2.62 -5.14
C VAL A 97 -4.60 -3.29 -4.02
N ILE A 98 -5.64 -2.63 -3.53
CA ILE A 98 -6.50 -3.08 -2.44
C ILE A 98 -7.89 -3.37 -3.02
N PRO A 99 -8.26 -4.63 -3.25
CA PRO A 99 -9.62 -4.97 -3.66
C PRO A 99 -10.57 -4.80 -2.47
N ASN A 100 -11.48 -3.82 -2.52
CA ASN A 100 -12.43 -3.58 -1.43
C ASN A 100 -13.28 -4.82 -1.12
N GLN A 101 -13.56 -5.66 -2.12
CA GLN A 101 -14.30 -6.92 -1.92
C GLN A 101 -13.61 -7.84 -0.90
N ASN A 102 -12.27 -7.82 -0.83
CA ASN A 102 -11.53 -8.63 0.13
C ASN A 102 -11.68 -8.14 1.58
N LEU A 103 -12.12 -6.90 1.79
CA LEU A 103 -12.39 -6.36 3.12
C LEU A 103 -13.58 -7.05 3.81
N PHE A 104 -14.48 -7.70 3.05
CA PHE A 104 -15.55 -8.53 3.61
C PHE A 104 -15.03 -9.70 4.45
N LYS A 105 -13.82 -10.16 4.20
CA LYS A 105 -13.18 -11.23 4.98
C LYS A 105 -12.71 -10.74 6.36
N ILE A 106 -12.57 -9.43 6.54
CA ILE A 106 -12.14 -8.78 7.80
C ILE A 106 -13.34 -8.13 8.50
N ALA A 107 -14.37 -7.74 7.74
CA ALA A 107 -15.59 -7.14 8.26
C ALA A 107 -16.48 -8.21 8.94
N SER A 108 -17.27 -7.78 9.91
CA SER A 108 -18.33 -8.61 10.51
C SER A 108 -19.65 -8.42 9.77
N GLU A 109 -20.60 -9.33 9.97
CA GLU A 109 -21.96 -9.20 9.42
C GLU A 109 -22.69 -7.95 9.93
N LYS A 110 -22.20 -7.35 11.03
CA LYS A 110 -22.77 -6.13 11.62
C LYS A 110 -22.12 -4.85 11.09
N THR A 111 -21.08 -4.98 10.25
CA THR A 111 -20.37 -3.82 9.67
C THR A 111 -21.33 -3.07 8.74
N THR A 112 -21.56 -1.80 9.03
CA THR A 112 -22.44 -0.96 8.21
C THR A 112 -21.78 -0.60 6.87
N PHE A 113 -22.58 -0.12 5.93
CA PHE A 113 -22.08 0.34 4.64
C PHE A 113 -21.08 1.49 4.79
N GLU A 114 -21.34 2.44 5.69
CA GLU A 114 -20.42 3.54 6.00
C GLU A 114 -19.10 3.04 6.59
N GLU A 115 -19.17 2.14 7.58
CA GLU A 115 -17.99 1.53 8.18
C GLU A 115 -17.13 0.76 7.18
N SER A 116 -17.71 0.19 6.13
CA SER A 116 -16.95 -0.51 5.10
C SER A 116 -16.07 0.44 4.27
N PHE A 117 -16.55 1.65 4.00
CA PHE A 117 -15.73 2.68 3.34
C PHE A 117 -14.67 3.28 4.27
N GLU A 118 -14.98 3.43 5.55
CA GLU A 118 -13.99 3.82 6.55
C GLU A 118 -12.88 2.78 6.69
N LEU A 119 -13.23 1.49 6.63
CA LEU A 119 -12.26 0.40 6.60
C LEU A 119 -11.35 0.49 5.37
N SER A 120 -11.92 0.75 4.21
CA SER A 120 -11.16 0.97 2.97
C SER A 120 -10.17 2.14 3.10
N ASN A 121 -10.64 3.26 3.63
CA ASN A 121 -9.79 4.43 3.86
C ASN A 121 -8.66 4.14 4.87
N ARG A 122 -8.96 3.39 5.92
CA ARG A 122 -7.97 2.97 6.92
C ARG A 122 -6.90 2.10 6.30
N VAL A 123 -7.27 1.17 5.44
CA VAL A 123 -6.31 0.29 4.75
C VAL A 123 -5.44 1.08 3.78
N LEU A 124 -6.00 2.06 3.04
CA LEU A 124 -5.21 2.98 2.21
C LEU A 124 -4.17 3.74 3.05
N LYS A 125 -4.60 4.28 4.18
CA LYS A 125 -3.70 4.98 5.11
C LYS A 125 -2.59 4.06 5.61
N GLN A 126 -2.90 2.84 6.00
CA GLN A 126 -1.92 1.84 6.43
C GLN A 126 -0.93 1.51 5.30
N GLY A 127 -1.39 1.44 4.06
CA GLY A 127 -0.55 1.21 2.89
C GLY A 127 0.52 2.29 2.71
N VAL A 128 0.16 3.54 2.87
CA VAL A 128 1.10 4.67 2.83
C VAL A 128 2.02 4.65 4.05
N GLN A 129 1.47 4.51 5.24
CA GLN A 129 2.24 4.54 6.49
C GLN A 129 3.22 3.37 6.62
N SER A 130 2.90 2.21 6.08
CA SER A 130 3.81 1.05 6.10
C SER A 130 5.16 1.32 5.42
N VAL A 131 5.21 2.29 4.54
CA VAL A 131 6.43 2.73 3.85
C VAL A 131 7.00 4.00 4.46
N THR A 132 6.19 5.04 4.63
CA THR A 132 6.67 6.36 5.07
C THR A 132 7.20 6.36 6.50
N ASP A 133 6.56 5.62 7.39
CA ASP A 133 6.96 5.56 8.80
C ASP A 133 8.36 4.98 8.99
N LEU A 134 8.80 4.09 8.11
CA LEU A 134 10.16 3.53 8.14
C LEU A 134 11.26 4.57 7.94
N MET A 135 10.95 5.66 7.26
CA MET A 135 11.91 6.74 6.96
C MET A 135 11.82 7.89 7.95
N VAL A 136 10.65 8.15 8.52
CA VAL A 136 10.42 9.38 9.31
C VAL A 136 10.25 9.14 10.81
N ARG A 137 9.91 7.93 11.24
CA ARG A 137 9.75 7.60 12.66
C ARG A 137 11.05 7.03 13.25
N PRO A 138 11.42 7.42 14.47
CA PRO A 138 12.56 6.82 15.14
C PRO A 138 12.27 5.35 15.49
N GLY A 139 13.31 4.52 15.49
CA GLY A 139 13.14 3.11 15.80
C GLY A 139 14.46 2.37 15.99
N LEU A 140 14.37 1.06 16.17
CA LEU A 140 15.49 0.14 16.31
C LEU A 140 16.27 -0.05 15.02
N ILE A 141 15.54 -0.09 13.90
CA ILE A 141 16.08 -0.23 12.55
C ILE A 141 15.37 0.81 11.68
N ASN A 142 16.09 1.87 11.32
CA ASN A 142 15.59 2.89 10.42
C ASN A 142 16.10 2.63 9.01
N LEU A 143 15.25 2.93 8.04
CA LEU A 143 15.60 2.90 6.63
C LEU A 143 15.80 4.33 6.14
N ASP A 144 16.79 4.51 5.27
CA ASP A 144 16.89 5.74 4.50
C ASP A 144 16.08 5.64 3.19
N PHE A 145 16.01 6.74 2.47
CA PHE A 145 15.29 6.76 1.19
C PHE A 145 15.90 5.78 0.17
N ALA A 146 17.22 5.64 0.15
CA ALA A 146 17.91 4.75 -0.79
C ALA A 146 17.53 3.28 -0.59
N ASP A 147 17.35 2.84 0.66
CA ASP A 147 16.89 1.48 0.96
C ASP A 147 15.48 1.23 0.41
N VAL A 148 14.58 2.18 0.63
CA VAL A 148 13.19 2.09 0.13
C VAL A 148 13.16 2.15 -1.39
N GLU A 149 13.94 3.04 -2.00
CA GLU A 149 14.04 3.17 -3.46
C GLU A 149 14.53 1.88 -4.10
N THR A 150 15.52 1.22 -3.50
CA THR A 150 16.10 -0.04 -4.00
C THR A 150 15.03 -1.11 -4.20
N ILE A 151 14.12 -1.27 -3.24
CA ILE A 151 13.10 -2.32 -3.34
C ILE A 151 11.87 -1.88 -4.13
N MET A 152 11.48 -0.63 -4.05
CA MET A 152 10.24 -0.13 -4.65
C MET A 152 10.39 0.36 -6.08
N SER A 153 11.59 0.71 -6.52
CA SER A 153 11.84 1.11 -7.90
C SER A 153 11.59 -0.07 -8.85
N GLY A 154 10.66 0.10 -9.77
CA GLY A 154 10.29 -0.96 -10.72
C GLY A 154 9.66 -2.20 -10.09
N MET A 155 9.14 -2.10 -8.87
CA MET A 155 8.51 -3.21 -8.16
C MET A 155 7.25 -3.73 -8.89
N GLY A 156 6.52 -2.87 -9.56
CA GLY A 156 5.28 -3.21 -10.26
C GLY A 156 4.12 -3.46 -9.30
N LYS A 157 3.32 -4.49 -9.56
CA LYS A 157 2.19 -4.83 -8.67
C LYS A 157 2.70 -5.34 -7.34
N ALA A 158 2.18 -4.77 -6.26
CA ALA A 158 2.45 -5.20 -4.90
C ALA A 158 1.15 -5.46 -4.14
N MET A 159 1.23 -6.30 -3.13
CA MET A 159 0.17 -6.53 -2.16
C MET A 159 0.66 -6.15 -0.78
N MET A 160 -0.27 -5.80 0.10
CA MET A 160 0.04 -5.49 1.48
C MET A 160 -0.80 -6.33 2.44
N GLY A 161 -0.23 -6.60 3.60
CA GLY A 161 -0.92 -7.19 4.73
C GLY A 161 -0.41 -6.60 6.02
N THR A 162 -1.27 -6.51 7.01
CA THR A 162 -0.92 -6.02 8.33
C THR A 162 -1.55 -6.91 9.41
N GLY A 163 -0.84 -7.06 10.51
CA GLY A 163 -1.31 -7.76 11.69
C GLY A 163 -0.88 -7.03 12.94
N GLU A 164 -1.70 -7.08 13.98
CA GLU A 164 -1.44 -6.45 15.27
C GLU A 164 -1.81 -7.43 16.39
N ALA A 165 -0.93 -7.57 17.37
CA ALA A 165 -1.14 -8.46 18.50
C ALA A 165 -0.53 -7.88 19.79
N GLU A 166 -0.96 -8.42 20.91
CA GLU A 166 -0.48 -8.09 22.25
C GLU A 166 -0.17 -9.36 23.04
N GLY A 167 0.55 -9.22 24.15
CA GLY A 167 0.93 -10.34 25.01
C GLY A 167 2.25 -10.99 24.61
N ASP A 168 2.57 -12.12 25.27
CA ASP A 168 3.88 -12.76 25.16
C ASP A 168 4.19 -13.35 23.78
N GLN A 169 3.16 -13.71 23.01
CA GLN A 169 3.28 -14.27 21.66
C GLN A 169 3.03 -13.25 20.55
N ARG A 170 3.03 -11.96 20.88
CA ARG A 170 2.62 -10.89 19.96
C ARG A 170 3.43 -10.86 18.66
N ALA A 171 4.72 -11.16 18.70
CA ALA A 171 5.57 -11.16 17.50
C ALA A 171 5.13 -12.24 16.51
N SER A 172 4.93 -13.46 16.95
CA SER A 172 4.46 -14.58 16.14
C SER A 172 3.03 -14.35 15.65
N GLU A 173 2.15 -13.88 16.52
CA GLU A 173 0.74 -13.63 16.18
C GLU A 173 0.56 -12.48 15.19
N ALA A 174 1.25 -11.36 15.40
CA ALA A 174 1.18 -10.22 14.48
C ALA A 174 1.74 -10.59 13.10
N ALA A 175 2.86 -11.31 13.04
CA ALA A 175 3.42 -11.81 11.79
C ALA A 175 2.46 -12.78 11.07
N ASN A 176 1.84 -13.71 11.78
CA ASN A 176 0.85 -14.62 11.21
C ASN A 176 -0.36 -13.89 10.67
N GLN A 177 -0.89 -12.91 11.39
CA GLN A 177 -2.02 -12.11 10.94
C GLN A 177 -1.68 -11.32 9.67
N ALA A 178 -0.46 -10.75 9.58
CA ALA A 178 0.00 -10.06 8.40
C ALA A 178 0.08 -11.00 7.18
N LEU A 179 0.65 -12.19 7.36
CA LEU A 179 0.79 -13.21 6.31
C LEU A 179 -0.56 -13.76 5.82
N LYS A 180 -1.51 -13.91 6.74
CA LYS A 180 -2.88 -14.41 6.47
C LYS A 180 -3.87 -13.29 6.14
N ASN A 181 -3.41 -12.05 6.05
CA ASN A 181 -4.29 -10.94 5.73
C ASN A 181 -4.99 -11.20 4.38
N PRO A 182 -6.33 -11.04 4.28
CA PRO A 182 -7.07 -11.30 3.05
C PRO A 182 -6.68 -10.45 1.85
N LEU A 183 -5.92 -9.38 2.07
CA LEU A 183 -5.37 -8.54 1.01
C LEU A 183 -4.13 -9.17 0.36
N ILE A 184 -3.55 -10.19 0.99
CA ILE A 184 -2.43 -10.98 0.44
C ILE A 184 -2.96 -12.30 -0.06
N ASP A 185 -2.65 -12.62 -1.31
CA ASP A 185 -2.84 -13.95 -1.89
C ASP A 185 -1.65 -14.84 -1.48
N GLU A 186 -1.91 -15.96 -0.80
CA GLU A 186 -0.88 -16.89 -0.32
C GLU A 186 -0.01 -17.43 -1.46
N TYR A 187 -0.59 -17.69 -2.61
CA TYR A 187 0.16 -18.18 -3.77
C TYR A 187 1.11 -17.13 -4.33
N SER A 188 0.67 -15.87 -4.34
CA SER A 188 1.48 -14.76 -4.79
C SER A 188 2.60 -14.43 -3.81
N LEU A 189 2.39 -14.66 -2.51
CA LEU A 189 3.40 -14.44 -1.48
C LEU A 189 4.58 -15.42 -1.61
N LYS A 190 4.32 -16.68 -1.90
CA LYS A 190 5.38 -17.68 -2.17
C LYS A 190 6.22 -17.35 -3.39
N GLY A 191 5.64 -16.71 -4.39
CA GLY A 191 6.32 -16.23 -5.59
C GLY A 191 6.84 -14.80 -5.48
N ALA A 192 6.74 -14.15 -4.32
CA ALA A 192 7.21 -12.80 -4.12
C ALA A 192 8.73 -12.71 -4.26
N ARG A 193 9.21 -11.71 -5.02
CA ARG A 193 10.65 -11.51 -5.27
C ARG A 193 11.28 -10.47 -4.36
N GLY A 194 10.47 -9.67 -3.70
CA GLY A 194 10.92 -8.64 -2.77
C GLY A 194 9.83 -8.32 -1.76
N LEU A 195 10.23 -8.08 -0.53
CA LEU A 195 9.35 -7.69 0.56
C LEU A 195 9.94 -6.52 1.33
N LEU A 196 9.05 -5.60 1.67
CA LEU A 196 9.30 -4.57 2.67
C LEU A 196 8.55 -4.97 3.94
N ILE A 197 9.26 -5.14 5.06
CA ILE A 197 8.68 -5.51 6.35
C ILE A 197 8.83 -4.33 7.29
N ASN A 198 7.70 -3.82 7.77
CA ASN A 198 7.66 -2.78 8.79
C ASN A 198 7.16 -3.38 10.11
N ILE A 199 7.99 -3.33 11.14
CA ILE A 199 7.64 -3.74 12.48
C ILE A 199 7.51 -2.49 13.35
N THR A 200 6.35 -2.32 13.97
CA THR A 200 6.07 -1.17 14.82
C THR A 200 5.64 -1.67 16.21
N GLY A 201 6.25 -1.11 17.23
CA GLY A 201 5.87 -1.39 18.62
C GLY A 201 6.07 -0.16 19.50
N GLY A 202 5.73 -0.26 20.77
CA GLY A 202 6.06 0.74 21.79
C GLY A 202 7.54 0.68 22.16
N LYS A 203 7.92 1.39 23.19
CA LYS A 203 9.30 1.36 23.74
C LYS A 203 9.70 0.01 24.32
N ASP A 204 8.74 -0.85 24.58
CA ASP A 204 8.88 -2.21 25.09
C ASP A 204 9.22 -3.24 23.99
N LEU A 205 9.23 -2.83 22.71
CA LEU A 205 9.61 -3.70 21.59
C LEU A 205 11.07 -4.15 21.72
N THR A 206 11.29 -5.46 21.71
CA THR A 206 12.61 -6.04 21.81
C THR A 206 13.19 -6.47 20.46
N LEU A 207 14.51 -6.55 20.39
CA LEU A 207 15.20 -7.05 19.19
C LEU A 207 14.83 -8.53 18.91
N PHE A 208 14.64 -9.34 19.95
CA PHE A 208 14.21 -10.73 19.80
C PHE A 208 12.83 -10.85 19.14
N GLU A 209 11.90 -9.98 19.53
CA GLU A 209 10.57 -9.95 18.93
C GLU A 209 10.63 -9.54 17.44
N VAL A 210 11.49 -8.58 17.11
CA VAL A 210 11.73 -8.19 15.71
C VAL A 210 12.28 -9.38 14.92
N ASP A 211 13.28 -10.06 15.43
CA ASP A 211 13.88 -11.24 14.79
C ASP A 211 12.87 -12.39 14.63
N GLU A 212 12.06 -12.66 15.64
CA GLU A 212 11.02 -13.68 15.60
C GLU A 212 9.99 -13.38 14.49
N ALA A 213 9.49 -12.15 14.41
CA ALA A 213 8.54 -11.75 13.39
C ALA A 213 9.12 -11.84 11.97
N VAL A 214 10.35 -11.39 11.78
CA VAL A 214 11.08 -11.46 10.51
C VAL A 214 11.28 -12.91 10.08
N ASN A 215 11.73 -13.78 10.97
CA ASN A 215 11.92 -15.20 10.66
C ASN A 215 10.63 -15.91 10.30
N LYS A 216 9.52 -15.52 10.94
CA LYS A 216 8.19 -16.03 10.60
C LYS A 216 7.78 -15.67 9.17
N VAL A 217 8.00 -14.42 8.77
CA VAL A 217 7.73 -13.96 7.41
C VAL A 217 8.66 -14.65 6.41
N ARG A 218 9.95 -14.71 6.72
CA ARG A 218 10.97 -15.33 5.86
C ARG A 218 10.68 -16.80 5.55
N ALA A 219 10.10 -17.54 6.47
CA ALA A 219 9.74 -18.95 6.29
C ALA A 219 8.62 -19.16 5.25
N GLU A 220 7.82 -18.14 4.97
CA GLU A 220 6.66 -18.21 4.07
C GLU A 220 6.94 -17.67 2.66
N VAL A 221 8.15 -17.17 2.41
CA VAL A 221 8.54 -16.59 1.12
C VAL A 221 9.70 -17.37 0.51
N ASP A 222 9.97 -17.14 -0.78
CA ASP A 222 11.11 -17.72 -1.46
C ASP A 222 12.43 -17.30 -0.77
N SER A 223 13.38 -18.23 -0.66
CA SER A 223 14.71 -17.98 -0.06
C SER A 223 15.52 -16.92 -0.81
N GLU A 224 15.24 -16.76 -2.12
CA GLU A 224 15.90 -15.77 -2.98
C GLU A 224 15.20 -14.40 -2.95
N ALA A 225 14.09 -14.27 -2.20
CA ALA A 225 13.39 -12.99 -2.08
C ALA A 225 14.26 -11.96 -1.36
N GLU A 226 14.34 -10.76 -1.92
CA GLU A 226 14.99 -9.64 -1.27
C GLU A 226 14.10 -9.10 -0.14
N LEU A 227 14.67 -9.00 1.06
CA LEU A 227 13.97 -8.53 2.25
C LEU A 227 14.60 -7.23 2.73
N ILE A 228 13.77 -6.18 2.84
CA ILE A 228 14.13 -4.92 3.51
C ILE A 228 13.27 -4.79 4.76
N ILE A 229 13.93 -4.59 5.90
CA ILE A 229 13.30 -4.63 7.21
C ILE A 229 13.55 -3.33 7.93
N GLY A 230 12.49 -2.73 8.46
CA GLY A 230 12.56 -1.63 9.39
C GLY A 230 11.77 -1.94 10.66
N ALA A 231 12.25 -1.44 11.78
CA ALA A 231 11.59 -1.57 13.08
C ALA A 231 11.54 -0.20 13.75
N ILE A 232 10.35 0.31 13.96
CA ILE A 232 10.09 1.66 14.44
C ILE A 232 9.30 1.67 15.74
N THR A 233 9.38 2.78 16.45
CA THR A 233 8.70 2.98 17.74
C THR A 233 7.54 3.94 17.56
N ASP A 234 6.36 3.53 18.01
CA ASP A 234 5.17 4.36 18.13
C ASP A 234 4.61 4.24 19.56
N PRO A 235 4.59 5.32 20.35
CA PRO A 235 4.04 5.29 21.70
C PRO A 235 2.59 4.80 21.78
N ALA A 236 1.80 4.98 20.71
CA ALA A 236 0.42 4.49 20.63
C ALA A 236 0.31 2.96 20.64
N LEU A 237 1.41 2.26 20.36
CA LEU A 237 1.50 0.80 20.35
C LEU A 237 2.19 0.21 21.59
N GLU A 238 2.22 0.93 22.71
CA GLU A 238 2.72 0.37 23.98
C GLU A 238 1.96 -0.91 24.33
N GLY A 239 2.69 -2.00 24.64
CA GLY A 239 2.11 -3.33 24.88
C GLY A 239 1.68 -4.10 23.62
N LYS A 240 1.72 -3.49 22.46
CA LYS A 240 1.30 -4.07 21.18
C LYS A 240 2.45 -4.13 20.18
N MET A 241 2.29 -4.99 19.20
CA MET A 241 3.20 -5.08 18.06
C MET A 241 2.40 -5.17 16.77
N ARG A 242 2.79 -4.37 15.78
CA ARG A 242 2.22 -4.39 14.43
C ARG A 242 3.29 -4.84 13.45
N VAL A 243 2.91 -5.76 12.57
CA VAL A 243 3.73 -6.19 11.43
C VAL A 243 2.99 -5.80 10.15
N SER A 244 3.64 -5.05 9.28
CA SER A 244 3.12 -4.69 7.97
C SER A 244 4.07 -5.20 6.89
N ILE A 245 3.52 -5.80 5.86
CA ILE A 245 4.26 -6.40 4.75
C ILE A 245 3.79 -5.77 3.45
N VAL A 246 4.73 -5.33 2.63
CA VAL A 246 4.49 -4.97 1.22
C VAL A 246 5.28 -5.95 0.38
N ALA A 247 4.59 -6.75 -0.41
CA ALA A 247 5.19 -7.83 -1.18
C ALA A 247 5.13 -7.53 -2.68
N LYS A 248 6.29 -7.57 -3.34
CA LYS A 248 6.38 -7.55 -4.80
C LYS A 248 5.92 -8.86 -5.38
N ILE A 249 4.87 -8.80 -6.20
CA ILE A 249 4.35 -9.97 -6.89
C ILE A 249 5.10 -10.15 -8.20
N GLY A 250 5.75 -11.30 -8.35
CA GLY A 250 6.35 -11.67 -9.63
C GLY A 250 5.29 -11.71 -10.73
N ARG A 251 5.66 -11.34 -11.96
CA ARG A 251 4.80 -11.63 -13.12
C ARG A 251 4.57 -13.13 -13.14
N ALA A 252 3.32 -13.55 -13.17
CA ALA A 252 3.00 -14.90 -13.59
C ALA A 252 3.60 -15.05 -14.99
N SER A 253 4.57 -15.94 -15.10
CA SER A 253 5.19 -16.36 -16.37
C SER A 253 4.16 -17.06 -17.25
#